data_fe9507987b91c753dbd9ad182dc72e85
#
_entry.id   fe9507987b91c753dbd9ad182dc72e85
#
_cell.length_a   1.000
_cell.length_b   1.000
_cell.length_c   1.000
_cell.angle_alpha   90.00
_cell.angle_beta   90.00
_cell.angle_gamma   90.00
#
_symmetry.space_group_name_H-M   'P 1'
#
loop_
_entity.id
_entity.type
_entity.pdbx_description
1 polymer ?
#
loop_
_entity_poly.entity_id
_entity_poly.type
_entity_poly.pdbx_seq_one_letter_code
_entity_poly.pdbx_strand_id
1 'polypeptide(L)'
;HQRYSRKNKTELPSMRDSLWYGDGTKINLYYKDYDKDGKLVVRTTQVYEVIDAYSEVFLGYHISDSEDYEAQYNAYRMAIQVSGHKPYELVHDNQGGHKKLQNSHFFDKIVGHVHRTTAPYSGQSKTIESVFGRFQAEVLHKDWRFTGQNITTKKDTSRPNLERIEANKDKLYTLAELKAAYAAARKEWNESKHFATGMNRIEMYRNSVNPDTPTVGVLDMIEMFWVMTDKPSTYTDNGLKITIKKREFTYEVYEVPGVPDHEFLRKNRGQKFYTMYDPYDHTSVRLYKKDKAGELRFVRTAEPYIVIHRNIQEQTEGEMSFIRRNIEANTED
;
A
#
# COMPACT_ATOMS: atom_id res chain seq x y z
N HIS A 1 8.80 29.41 -28.48
CA HIS A 1 10.13 28.80 -28.29
C HIS A 1 10.13 27.26 -28.30
N GLN A 2 9.02 26.58 -27.97
CA GLN A 2 8.98 25.10 -27.95
C GLN A 2 8.82 24.42 -29.34
N ARG A 3 8.47 25.17 -30.40
CA ARG A 3 8.25 24.61 -31.74
C ARG A 3 9.52 24.08 -32.44
N TYR A 4 10.70 24.46 -31.96
CA TYR A 4 11.97 24.12 -32.61
C TYR A 4 12.96 23.38 -31.71
N SER A 5 12.55 23.00 -30.46
CA SER A 5 13.42 22.20 -29.60
C SER A 5 13.46 20.74 -30.07
N ARG A 6 14.67 20.23 -30.28
CA ARG A 6 14.89 18.81 -30.58
C ARG A 6 14.37 17.95 -29.43
N LYS A 7 13.46 17.00 -29.70
CA LYS A 7 13.02 16.00 -28.74
C LYS A 7 14.01 14.84 -28.75
N ASN A 8 14.51 14.44 -27.59
CA ASN A 8 15.32 13.24 -27.45
C ASN A 8 14.44 12.01 -27.71
N LYS A 9 14.94 11.07 -28.50
CA LYS A 9 14.38 9.71 -28.54
C LYS A 9 14.87 8.98 -27.30
N THR A 10 13.95 8.36 -26.56
CA THR A 10 14.25 7.55 -25.38
C THR A 10 13.90 6.11 -25.70
N GLU A 11 14.71 5.18 -25.23
CA GLU A 11 14.44 3.75 -25.26
C GLU A 11 13.85 3.30 -23.91
N LEU A 12 13.04 2.26 -23.94
CA LEU A 12 12.50 1.65 -22.73
C LEU A 12 13.62 0.89 -22.00
N PRO A 13 13.52 0.71 -20.67
CA PRO A 13 14.44 -0.12 -19.92
C PRO A 13 14.55 -1.53 -20.51
N SER A 14 15.73 -2.15 -20.38
CA SER A 14 16.00 -3.50 -20.88
C SER A 14 15.81 -4.60 -19.85
N MET A 15 15.54 -4.25 -18.58
CA MET A 15 15.36 -5.19 -17.48
C MET A 15 14.37 -4.68 -16.42
N ARG A 16 13.80 -5.63 -15.67
CA ARG A 16 12.82 -5.34 -14.61
C ARG A 16 13.37 -4.39 -13.55
N ASP A 17 12.49 -3.67 -12.92
CA ASP A 17 12.79 -2.80 -11.77
C ASP A 17 13.84 -1.70 -12.05
N SER A 18 14.24 -1.49 -13.32
CA SER A 18 15.12 -0.38 -13.70
C SER A 18 14.42 0.96 -13.56
N LEU A 19 13.14 0.99 -13.87
CA LEU A 19 12.32 2.19 -13.81
C LEU A 19 10.89 1.81 -13.47
N TRP A 20 10.36 2.38 -12.39
CA TRP A 20 8.93 2.32 -12.08
C TRP A 20 8.27 3.66 -12.33
N TYR A 21 7.06 3.60 -12.85
CA TYR A 21 6.15 4.73 -12.89
C TYR A 21 5.07 4.59 -11.84
N GLY A 22 4.79 5.68 -11.10
CA GLY A 22 3.63 5.79 -10.22
C GLY A 22 2.72 6.90 -10.72
N ASP A 23 1.43 6.59 -10.92
CA ASP A 23 0.45 7.59 -11.35
C ASP A 23 -0.97 7.25 -10.89
N GLY A 24 -1.76 8.30 -10.65
CA GLY A 24 -3.18 8.19 -10.33
C GLY A 24 -4.03 8.27 -11.60
N THR A 25 -5.03 7.42 -11.66
CA THR A 25 -5.99 7.44 -12.75
C THR A 25 -7.39 7.09 -12.27
N LYS A 26 -8.40 7.48 -13.03
CA LYS A 26 -9.77 7.08 -12.78
C LYS A 26 -9.96 5.62 -13.19
N ILE A 27 -10.61 4.83 -12.33
CA ILE A 27 -11.12 3.52 -12.76
C ILE A 27 -12.30 3.79 -13.70
N ASN A 28 -12.12 3.45 -14.97
CA ASN A 28 -13.13 3.70 -16.00
C ASN A 28 -14.23 2.62 -16.01
N LEU A 29 -14.75 2.29 -14.83
CA LEU A 29 -15.91 1.43 -14.62
C LEU A 29 -16.88 2.10 -13.66
N TYR A 30 -18.16 2.02 -13.97
CA TYR A 30 -19.23 2.49 -13.08
C TYR A 30 -19.52 1.47 -11.98
N TYR A 31 -19.81 2.00 -10.77
CA TYR A 31 -20.33 1.21 -9.67
C TYR A 31 -21.53 1.90 -9.01
N LYS A 32 -22.33 1.14 -8.31
CA LYS A 32 -23.48 1.64 -7.54
C LYS A 32 -23.10 1.90 -6.09
N ASP A 33 -23.68 2.97 -5.58
CA ASP A 33 -23.55 3.37 -4.19
C ASP A 33 -24.88 3.97 -3.71
N TYR A 34 -24.99 4.26 -2.43
CA TYR A 34 -26.15 4.95 -1.86
C TYR A 34 -25.72 6.31 -1.34
N ASP A 35 -26.52 7.33 -1.66
CA ASP A 35 -26.33 8.65 -1.10
C ASP A 35 -26.80 8.73 0.36
N LYS A 36 -26.72 9.91 0.97
CA LYS A 36 -27.09 10.12 2.36
C LYS A 36 -28.58 9.88 2.64
N ASP A 37 -29.39 9.97 1.61
CA ASP A 37 -30.85 9.79 1.66
C ASP A 37 -31.26 8.34 1.32
N GLY A 38 -30.28 7.46 1.14
CA GLY A 38 -30.49 6.05 0.78
C GLY A 38 -30.88 5.82 -0.67
N LYS A 39 -30.73 6.81 -1.55
CA LYS A 39 -31.03 6.70 -2.97
C LYS A 39 -29.85 6.09 -3.72
N LEU A 40 -30.14 5.13 -4.62
CA LEU A 40 -29.15 4.49 -5.48
C LEU A 40 -28.55 5.50 -6.46
N VAL A 41 -27.22 5.65 -6.41
CA VAL A 41 -26.45 6.56 -7.27
C VAL A 41 -25.35 5.81 -8.01
N VAL A 42 -25.00 6.31 -9.21
CA VAL A 42 -23.91 5.80 -10.02
C VAL A 42 -22.63 6.59 -9.70
N ARG A 43 -21.55 5.89 -9.41
CA ARG A 43 -20.26 6.51 -9.07
C ARG A 43 -19.10 5.92 -9.88
N THR A 44 -17.99 6.60 -9.82
CA THR A 44 -16.67 6.15 -10.26
C THR A 44 -15.68 6.45 -9.15
N THR A 45 -14.56 5.72 -9.12
CA THR A 45 -13.50 5.91 -8.13
C THR A 45 -12.14 6.01 -8.82
N GLN A 46 -11.11 6.27 -8.06
CA GLN A 46 -9.75 6.43 -8.54
C GLN A 46 -8.87 5.27 -8.08
N VAL A 47 -7.76 5.09 -8.76
CA VAL A 47 -6.71 4.14 -8.41
C VAL A 47 -5.35 4.80 -8.59
N TYR A 48 -4.45 4.57 -7.68
CA TYR A 48 -3.03 4.83 -7.87
C TYR A 48 -2.35 3.52 -8.26
N GLU A 49 -1.61 3.53 -9.38
CA GLU A 49 -0.92 2.36 -9.94
C GLU A 49 0.58 2.56 -9.95
N VAL A 50 1.32 1.47 -9.71
CA VAL A 50 2.76 1.39 -9.86
C VAL A 50 3.07 0.36 -10.93
N ILE A 51 3.81 0.77 -11.97
CA ILE A 51 4.05 -0.01 -13.19
C ILE A 51 5.55 -0.15 -13.42
N ASP A 52 5.99 -1.36 -13.75
CA ASP A 52 7.35 -1.60 -14.26
C ASP A 52 7.45 -1.16 -15.73
N ALA A 53 8.37 -0.27 -16.03
CA ALA A 53 8.51 0.32 -17.36
C ALA A 53 9.07 -0.65 -18.42
N TYR A 54 9.80 -1.70 -18.00
CA TYR A 54 10.35 -2.71 -18.91
C TYR A 54 9.26 -3.64 -19.44
N SER A 55 8.47 -4.20 -18.56
CA SER A 55 7.50 -5.25 -18.88
C SER A 55 6.06 -4.74 -19.00
N GLU A 56 5.78 -3.52 -18.55
CA GLU A 56 4.45 -2.96 -18.37
C GLU A 56 3.56 -3.74 -17.38
N VAL A 57 4.17 -4.51 -16.48
CA VAL A 57 3.47 -5.21 -15.40
C VAL A 57 2.97 -4.21 -14.38
N PHE A 58 1.71 -4.32 -14.00
CA PHE A 58 1.12 -3.60 -12.87
C PHE A 58 1.55 -4.28 -11.57
N LEU A 59 2.47 -3.65 -10.84
CA LEU A 59 3.08 -4.20 -9.63
C LEU A 59 2.23 -3.96 -8.38
N GLY A 60 1.83 -2.72 -8.16
CA GLY A 60 1.08 -2.35 -6.98
C GLY A 60 0.00 -1.32 -7.27
N TYR A 61 -1.07 -1.33 -6.47
CA TYR A 61 -2.17 -0.38 -6.61
C TYR A 61 -2.91 -0.15 -5.30
N HIS A 62 -3.62 0.96 -5.26
CA HIS A 62 -4.59 1.23 -4.21
C HIS A 62 -5.79 2.00 -4.77
N ILE A 63 -7.00 1.53 -4.46
CA ILE A 63 -8.26 2.17 -4.88
C ILE A 63 -8.76 3.02 -3.73
N SER A 64 -8.99 4.31 -3.99
CA SER A 64 -9.50 5.29 -3.03
C SER A 64 -10.38 6.32 -3.75
N ASP A 65 -11.25 6.99 -2.98
CA ASP A 65 -12.11 8.04 -3.53
C ASP A 65 -11.36 9.36 -3.81
N SER A 66 -10.12 9.46 -3.32
CA SER A 66 -9.24 10.61 -3.50
C SER A 66 -7.82 10.19 -3.80
N GLU A 67 -7.12 11.02 -4.58
CA GLU A 67 -5.67 10.92 -4.77
C GLU A 67 -4.97 11.49 -3.53
N ASP A 68 -4.74 10.64 -2.53
CA ASP A 68 -4.09 11.03 -1.30
C ASP A 68 -2.78 10.27 -1.07
N TYR A 69 -2.07 10.65 0.00
CA TYR A 69 -0.82 10.01 0.36
C TYR A 69 -0.99 8.51 0.73
N GLU A 70 -2.17 8.11 1.23
CA GLU A 70 -2.44 6.72 1.59
C GLU A 70 -2.55 5.84 0.35
N ALA A 71 -3.13 6.36 -0.74
CA ALA A 71 -3.20 5.66 -2.01
C ALA A 71 -1.79 5.37 -2.56
N GLN A 72 -0.94 6.39 -2.61
CA GLN A 72 0.45 6.25 -3.06
C GLN A 72 1.24 5.29 -2.16
N TYR A 73 1.18 5.49 -0.85
CA TYR A 73 1.86 4.67 0.15
C TYR A 73 1.53 3.18 0.00
N ASN A 74 0.24 2.84 -0.10
CA ASN A 74 -0.21 1.45 -0.21
C ASN A 74 0.14 0.84 -1.56
N ALA A 75 0.06 1.61 -2.65
CA ALA A 75 0.45 1.13 -3.98
C ALA A 75 1.94 0.79 -4.05
N TYR A 76 2.81 1.65 -3.53
CA TYR A 76 4.25 1.36 -3.45
C TYR A 76 4.58 0.20 -2.53
N ARG A 77 3.91 0.11 -1.39
CA ARG A 77 4.07 -1.02 -0.47
C ARG A 77 3.77 -2.34 -1.17
N MET A 78 2.64 -2.42 -1.87
CA MET A 78 2.29 -3.61 -2.65
C MET A 78 3.30 -3.87 -3.76
N ALA A 79 3.75 -2.85 -4.49
CA ALA A 79 4.72 -2.99 -5.57
C ALA A 79 6.05 -3.60 -5.07
N ILE A 80 6.57 -3.11 -3.95
CA ILE A 80 7.79 -3.65 -3.33
C ILE A 80 7.58 -5.07 -2.83
N GLN A 81 6.42 -5.39 -2.23
CA GLN A 81 6.10 -6.76 -1.80
C GLN A 81 6.04 -7.73 -2.98
N VAL A 82 5.45 -7.30 -4.10
CA VAL A 82 5.34 -8.12 -5.32
C VAL A 82 6.69 -8.28 -6.02
N SER A 83 7.48 -7.23 -6.10
CA SER A 83 8.80 -7.25 -6.72
C SER A 83 9.84 -8.01 -5.88
N GLY A 84 9.83 -7.81 -4.57
CA GLY A 84 10.92 -8.19 -3.65
C GLY A 84 12.16 -7.31 -3.76
N HIS A 85 12.10 -6.21 -4.53
CA HIS A 85 13.19 -5.28 -4.76
C HIS A 85 12.73 -3.82 -4.66
N LYS A 86 13.66 -2.91 -4.39
CA LYS A 86 13.47 -1.48 -4.64
C LYS A 86 13.76 -1.20 -6.12
N PRO A 87 12.99 -0.34 -6.81
CA PRO A 87 13.34 0.03 -8.17
C PRO A 87 14.66 0.82 -8.18
N TYR A 88 15.43 0.70 -9.27
CA TYR A 88 16.61 1.54 -9.46
C TYR A 88 16.21 3.01 -9.57
N GLU A 89 15.21 3.30 -10.36
CA GLU A 89 14.63 4.62 -10.56
C GLU A 89 13.12 4.60 -10.36
N LEU A 90 12.60 5.65 -9.71
CA LEU A 90 11.18 5.90 -9.54
C LEU A 90 10.80 7.25 -10.12
N VAL A 91 9.79 7.26 -10.97
CA VAL A 91 9.20 8.47 -11.55
C VAL A 91 7.71 8.53 -11.24
N HIS A 92 7.24 9.65 -10.73
CA HIS A 92 5.83 9.90 -10.46
C HIS A 92 5.45 11.35 -10.71
N ASP A 93 4.15 11.62 -10.87
CA ASP A 93 3.65 12.98 -11.00
C ASP A 93 3.48 13.67 -9.63
N ASN A 94 3.48 15.01 -9.65
CA ASN A 94 3.26 15.86 -8.47
C ASN A 94 1.76 15.96 -8.12
N GLN A 95 1.14 14.83 -7.79
CA GLN A 95 -0.28 14.77 -7.41
C GLN A 95 -0.55 15.11 -5.94
N GLY A 96 -1.82 15.20 -5.57
CA GLY A 96 -2.26 15.42 -4.21
C GLY A 96 -1.65 14.42 -3.21
N GLY A 97 -1.22 14.89 -2.05
CA GLY A 97 -0.60 14.04 -1.01
C GLY A 97 0.89 13.77 -1.16
N HIS A 98 1.49 13.94 -2.35
CA HIS A 98 2.91 13.68 -2.57
C HIS A 98 3.83 14.52 -1.65
N LYS A 99 3.47 15.76 -1.32
CA LYS A 99 4.22 16.62 -0.41
C LYS A 99 4.40 16.01 0.99
N LYS A 100 3.38 15.31 1.48
CA LYS A 100 3.45 14.63 2.79
C LYS A 100 4.45 13.48 2.75
N LEU A 101 4.45 12.68 1.68
CA LEU A 101 5.42 11.60 1.49
C LEU A 101 6.83 12.13 1.26
N GLN A 102 6.99 13.19 0.48
CA GLN A 102 8.28 13.83 0.25
C GLN A 102 8.88 14.39 1.55
N ASN A 103 8.08 15.09 2.37
CA ASN A 103 8.52 15.62 3.65
C ASN A 103 8.92 14.53 4.67
N SER A 104 8.39 13.32 4.53
CA SER A 104 8.77 12.16 5.34
C SER A 104 9.96 11.38 4.81
N HIS A 105 10.58 11.83 3.72
CA HIS A 105 11.64 11.11 3.00
C HIS A 105 11.23 9.70 2.55
N PHE A 106 9.92 9.50 2.34
CA PHE A 106 9.38 8.20 1.97
C PHE A 106 9.94 7.70 0.64
N PHE A 107 9.97 8.56 -0.37
CA PHE A 107 10.47 8.19 -1.69
C PHE A 107 11.94 7.81 -1.68
N ASP A 108 12.76 8.47 -0.85
CA ASP A 108 14.18 8.14 -0.71
C ASP A 108 14.39 6.75 -0.09
N LYS A 109 13.44 6.30 0.75
CA LYS A 109 13.49 4.98 1.38
C LYS A 109 13.11 3.84 0.43
N ILE A 110 12.15 4.08 -0.47
CA ILE A 110 11.59 3.04 -1.35
C ILE A 110 12.32 2.91 -2.69
N VAL A 111 13.18 3.84 -3.07
CA VAL A 111 13.97 3.80 -4.29
C VAL A 111 15.41 3.33 -4.01
N GLY A 112 16.00 2.64 -4.98
CA GLY A 112 17.39 2.18 -4.86
C GLY A 112 18.41 3.29 -5.11
N HIS A 113 18.22 4.08 -6.17
CA HIS A 113 19.22 5.07 -6.62
C HIS A 113 18.64 6.43 -6.95
N VAL A 114 17.60 6.52 -7.77
CA VAL A 114 17.11 7.79 -8.31
C VAL A 114 15.61 7.95 -8.13
N HIS A 115 15.23 9.04 -7.47
CA HIS A 115 13.85 9.49 -7.39
C HIS A 115 13.68 10.76 -8.21
N ARG A 116 12.68 10.76 -9.11
CA ARG A 116 12.36 11.93 -9.93
C ARG A 116 10.86 12.19 -9.97
N THR A 117 10.50 13.46 -10.02
CA THR A 117 9.13 13.88 -10.33
C THR A 117 9.06 14.27 -11.82
N THR A 118 7.95 13.94 -12.47
CA THR A 118 7.73 14.35 -13.84
C THR A 118 7.56 15.85 -13.92
N ALA A 119 8.40 16.50 -14.74
CA ALA A 119 8.14 17.89 -15.11
C ALA A 119 6.90 17.96 -16.03
N PRO A 120 6.05 19.00 -15.88
CA PRO A 120 4.94 19.21 -16.81
C PRO A 120 5.42 19.15 -18.27
N TYR A 121 4.70 18.41 -19.11
CA TYR A 121 5.01 18.20 -20.53
C TYR A 121 6.28 17.38 -20.85
N SER A 122 6.80 16.61 -19.88
CA SER A 122 7.91 15.68 -20.15
C SER A 122 7.45 14.45 -20.93
N GLY A 123 8.32 13.92 -21.82
CA GLY A 123 7.99 12.72 -22.60
C GLY A 123 7.84 11.45 -21.76
N GLN A 124 8.20 11.46 -20.50
CA GLN A 124 8.15 10.33 -19.57
C GLN A 124 6.72 10.06 -19.06
N SER A 125 5.89 11.10 -18.86
CA SER A 125 4.47 10.93 -18.53
C SER A 125 3.69 10.24 -19.63
N LYS A 126 4.10 10.40 -20.89
CA LYS A 126 3.44 9.76 -22.03
C LYS A 126 3.53 8.23 -22.04
N THR A 127 4.52 7.65 -21.39
CA THR A 127 4.69 6.18 -21.33
C THR A 127 3.60 5.56 -20.46
N ILE A 128 3.41 6.05 -19.24
CA ILE A 128 2.38 5.53 -18.34
C ILE A 128 0.96 5.82 -18.87
N GLU A 129 0.72 7.01 -19.41
CA GLU A 129 -0.55 7.36 -20.06
C GLU A 129 -0.87 6.41 -21.22
N SER A 130 0.14 6.03 -22.02
CA SER A 130 -0.01 5.07 -23.11
C SER A 130 -0.34 3.66 -22.59
N VAL A 131 0.27 3.22 -21.50
CA VAL A 131 -0.05 1.94 -20.86
C VAL A 131 -1.49 1.93 -20.35
N PHE A 132 -1.92 2.98 -19.66
CA PHE A 132 -3.31 3.10 -19.21
C PHE A 132 -4.30 3.11 -20.38
N GLY A 133 -3.99 3.84 -21.45
CA GLY A 133 -4.84 3.86 -22.64
C GLY A 133 -5.02 2.48 -23.27
N ARG A 134 -3.95 1.69 -23.37
CA ARG A 134 -4.02 0.31 -23.89
C ARG A 134 -4.73 -0.63 -22.92
N PHE A 135 -4.48 -0.55 -21.63
CA PHE A 135 -5.18 -1.32 -20.60
C PHE A 135 -6.70 -1.08 -20.68
N GLN A 136 -7.11 0.18 -20.79
CA GLN A 136 -8.52 0.53 -20.96
C GLN A 136 -9.12 -0.06 -22.24
N ALA A 137 -8.40 0.06 -23.36
CA ALA A 137 -8.89 -0.41 -24.66
C ALA A 137 -8.89 -1.93 -24.80
N GLU A 138 -7.93 -2.62 -24.22
CA GLU A 138 -7.75 -4.08 -24.39
C GLU A 138 -8.49 -4.89 -23.32
N VAL A 139 -8.65 -4.34 -22.12
CA VAL A 139 -9.21 -5.07 -20.97
C VAL A 139 -10.51 -4.44 -20.48
N LEU A 140 -10.49 -3.20 -19.99
CA LEU A 140 -11.65 -2.60 -19.33
C LEU A 140 -12.83 -2.37 -20.27
N HIS A 141 -12.57 -2.08 -21.55
CA HIS A 141 -13.61 -1.87 -22.55
C HIS A 141 -14.51 -3.10 -22.80
N LYS A 142 -14.08 -4.30 -22.40
CA LYS A 142 -14.88 -5.52 -22.50
C LYS A 142 -16.09 -5.51 -21.55
N ASP A 143 -16.01 -4.76 -20.47
CA ASP A 143 -17.10 -4.63 -19.50
C ASP A 143 -18.10 -3.57 -19.94
N TRP A 144 -19.40 -3.92 -19.98
CA TRP A 144 -20.46 -2.99 -20.37
C TRP A 144 -20.62 -1.79 -19.42
N ARG A 145 -20.03 -1.85 -18.21
CA ARG A 145 -19.99 -0.78 -17.21
C ARG A 145 -18.88 0.24 -17.47
N PHE A 146 -18.15 0.08 -18.57
CA PHE A 146 -17.07 0.96 -18.95
C PHE A 146 -17.54 2.40 -19.15
N THR A 147 -16.82 3.36 -18.58
CA THR A 147 -17.19 4.78 -18.60
C THR A 147 -16.84 5.51 -19.90
N GLY A 148 -16.21 4.81 -20.85
CA GLY A 148 -15.61 5.41 -22.03
C GLY A 148 -14.18 5.90 -21.77
N GLN A 149 -13.39 5.95 -22.85
CA GLN A 149 -12.08 6.59 -22.80
C GLN A 149 -12.27 8.11 -22.71
N ASN A 150 -11.24 8.79 -22.24
CA ASN A 150 -11.19 10.23 -21.96
C ASN A 150 -11.98 11.10 -22.96
N ILE A 151 -12.54 12.19 -22.46
CA ILE A 151 -13.36 13.20 -23.19
C ILE A 151 -12.74 13.67 -24.51
N THR A 152 -11.43 13.52 -24.68
CA THR A 152 -10.68 13.87 -25.91
C THR A 152 -10.79 12.85 -27.04
N THR A 153 -11.30 11.63 -26.77
CA THR A 153 -11.44 10.60 -27.80
C THR A 153 -12.71 10.84 -28.61
N LYS A 154 -12.53 11.21 -29.87
CA LYS A 154 -13.63 11.56 -30.81
C LYS A 154 -14.37 10.34 -31.42
N LYS A 155 -14.04 9.10 -31.00
CA LYS A 155 -14.67 7.90 -31.56
C LYS A 155 -15.97 7.58 -30.82
N ASP A 156 -17.07 7.43 -31.53
CA ASP A 156 -18.40 7.10 -30.97
C ASP A 156 -18.38 5.76 -30.19
N THR A 157 -17.55 4.81 -30.59
CA THR A 157 -17.35 3.52 -29.91
C THR A 157 -16.68 3.63 -28.56
N SER A 158 -16.11 4.80 -28.24
CA SER A 158 -15.40 5.06 -26.96
C SER A 158 -16.27 5.74 -25.91
N ARG A 159 -17.56 6.01 -26.24
CA ARG A 159 -18.49 6.67 -25.32
C ARG A 159 -19.33 5.64 -24.56
N PRO A 160 -19.61 5.90 -23.27
CA PRO A 160 -20.50 5.05 -22.51
C PRO A 160 -21.92 5.20 -23.01
N ASN A 161 -22.70 4.12 -23.02
CA ASN A 161 -24.14 4.21 -23.20
C ASN A 161 -24.80 4.58 -21.86
N LEU A 162 -24.92 5.88 -21.59
CA LEU A 162 -25.49 6.42 -20.35
C LEU A 162 -26.91 5.98 -20.07
N GLU A 163 -27.73 5.85 -21.10
CA GLU A 163 -29.11 5.35 -20.98
C GLU A 163 -29.14 3.90 -20.48
N ARG A 164 -28.26 3.05 -21.03
CA ARG A 164 -28.11 1.67 -20.59
C ARG A 164 -27.59 1.58 -19.15
N ILE A 165 -26.65 2.44 -18.77
CA ILE A 165 -26.12 2.51 -17.40
C ILE A 165 -27.24 2.91 -16.44
N GLU A 166 -28.00 3.97 -16.72
CA GLU A 166 -29.07 4.42 -15.84
C GLU A 166 -30.23 3.40 -15.77
N ALA A 167 -30.58 2.77 -16.88
CA ALA A 167 -31.63 1.74 -16.94
C ALA A 167 -31.24 0.44 -16.18
N ASN A 168 -29.96 0.19 -15.94
CA ASN A 168 -29.44 -1.01 -15.28
C ASN A 168 -28.57 -0.68 -14.05
N LYS A 169 -28.78 0.46 -13.41
CA LYS A 169 -27.97 0.89 -12.28
C LYS A 169 -28.00 -0.06 -11.08
N ASP A 170 -29.08 -0.81 -10.92
CA ASP A 170 -29.22 -1.88 -9.93
C ASP A 170 -28.25 -3.06 -10.18
N LYS A 171 -27.83 -3.27 -11.44
CA LYS A 171 -26.91 -4.34 -11.86
C LYS A 171 -25.44 -3.89 -11.94
N LEU A 172 -25.16 -2.64 -11.59
CA LEU A 172 -23.78 -2.17 -11.47
C LEU A 172 -23.07 -2.87 -10.32
N TYR A 173 -21.75 -2.90 -10.40
CA TYR A 173 -20.93 -3.38 -9.30
C TYR A 173 -21.21 -2.60 -8.01
N THR A 174 -21.18 -3.25 -6.89
CA THR A 174 -20.86 -2.63 -5.60
C THR A 174 -19.38 -2.23 -5.59
N LEU A 175 -18.94 -1.39 -4.66
CA LEU A 175 -17.53 -1.03 -4.54
C LEU A 175 -16.63 -2.27 -4.33
N ALA A 176 -17.09 -3.26 -3.57
CA ALA A 176 -16.34 -4.50 -3.35
C ALA A 176 -16.21 -5.34 -4.62
N GLU A 177 -17.29 -5.46 -5.40
CA GLU A 177 -17.27 -6.15 -6.69
C GLU A 177 -16.41 -5.40 -7.72
N LEU A 178 -16.44 -4.06 -7.73
CA LEU A 178 -15.57 -3.25 -8.56
C LEU A 178 -14.09 -3.51 -8.25
N LYS A 179 -13.74 -3.55 -6.96
CA LYS A 179 -12.35 -3.85 -6.53
C LYS A 179 -11.91 -5.24 -7.01
N ALA A 180 -12.78 -6.23 -6.91
CA ALA A 180 -12.50 -7.59 -7.39
C ALA A 180 -12.38 -7.65 -8.93
N ALA A 181 -13.27 -6.97 -9.65
CA ALA A 181 -13.24 -6.88 -11.10
C ALA A 181 -11.97 -6.18 -11.60
N TYR A 182 -11.56 -5.09 -10.92
CA TYR A 182 -10.33 -4.38 -11.25
C TYR A 182 -9.08 -5.23 -10.99
N ALA A 183 -9.04 -5.97 -9.88
CA ALA A 183 -7.96 -6.92 -9.61
C ALA A 183 -7.86 -8.01 -10.69
N ALA A 184 -9.00 -8.55 -11.16
CA ALA A 184 -9.05 -9.50 -12.26
C ALA A 184 -8.57 -8.89 -13.58
N ALA A 185 -8.97 -7.65 -13.89
CA ALA A 185 -8.52 -6.93 -15.06
C ALA A 185 -7.00 -6.70 -15.06
N ARG A 186 -6.42 -6.32 -13.93
CA ARG A 186 -4.94 -6.18 -13.77
C ARG A 186 -4.23 -7.51 -14.00
N LYS A 187 -4.78 -8.60 -13.49
CA LYS A 187 -4.25 -9.94 -13.72
C LYS A 187 -4.28 -10.28 -15.20
N GLU A 188 -5.40 -10.07 -15.89
CA GLU A 188 -5.54 -10.29 -17.34
C GLU A 188 -4.52 -9.48 -18.12
N TRP A 189 -4.30 -8.20 -17.78
CA TRP A 189 -3.28 -7.36 -18.40
C TRP A 189 -1.88 -7.91 -18.20
N ASN A 190 -1.53 -8.25 -16.98
CA ASN A 190 -0.19 -8.78 -16.64
C ASN A 190 0.10 -10.11 -17.36
N GLU A 191 -0.92 -10.93 -17.60
CA GLU A 191 -0.84 -12.20 -18.30
C GLU A 191 -0.97 -12.06 -19.82
N SER A 192 -1.29 -10.86 -20.32
CA SER A 192 -1.42 -10.62 -21.76
C SER A 192 -0.06 -10.31 -22.42
N LYS A 193 -0.03 -10.32 -23.74
CA LYS A 193 1.19 -10.10 -24.53
C LYS A 193 1.60 -8.63 -24.54
N HIS A 194 2.87 -8.38 -24.32
CA HIS A 194 3.48 -7.05 -24.49
C HIS A 194 3.50 -6.71 -26.00
N PHE A 195 3.04 -5.50 -26.33
CA PHE A 195 2.77 -5.10 -27.72
C PHE A 195 4.03 -5.10 -28.62
N ALA A 196 5.20 -4.74 -28.07
CA ALA A 196 6.43 -4.62 -28.83
C ALA A 196 7.20 -5.94 -28.94
N THR A 197 7.13 -6.81 -27.92
CA THR A 197 7.91 -8.07 -27.88
C THR A 197 7.09 -9.31 -28.22
N GLY A 198 5.75 -9.22 -28.09
CA GLY A 198 4.86 -10.38 -28.22
C GLY A 198 4.96 -11.40 -27.10
N MET A 199 5.84 -11.18 -26.12
CA MET A 199 6.00 -12.02 -24.94
C MET A 199 4.91 -11.69 -23.91
N ASN A 200 4.60 -12.65 -23.03
CA ASN A 200 3.72 -12.40 -21.89
C ASN A 200 4.40 -11.43 -20.90
N ARG A 201 3.68 -10.40 -20.46
CA ARG A 201 4.25 -9.33 -19.60
C ARG A 201 4.81 -9.88 -18.30
N ILE A 202 4.06 -10.73 -17.60
CA ILE A 202 4.52 -11.27 -16.31
C ILE A 202 5.69 -12.23 -16.47
N GLU A 203 5.76 -12.96 -17.59
CA GLU A 203 6.91 -13.81 -17.91
C GLU A 203 8.14 -12.98 -18.25
N MET A 204 8.00 -11.91 -19.03
CA MET A 204 9.08 -10.93 -19.25
C MET A 204 9.64 -10.43 -17.93
N TYR A 205 8.75 -10.03 -17.01
CA TYR A 205 9.13 -9.52 -15.70
C TYR A 205 9.87 -10.58 -14.87
N ARG A 206 9.32 -11.80 -14.76
CA ARG A 206 9.89 -12.87 -13.94
C ARG A 206 11.21 -13.40 -14.45
N ASN A 207 11.38 -13.46 -15.77
CA ASN A 207 12.59 -13.99 -16.42
C ASN A 207 13.71 -12.95 -16.53
N SER A 208 13.45 -11.69 -16.20
CA SER A 208 14.46 -10.65 -16.18
C SER A 208 15.12 -10.57 -14.81
N VAL A 209 16.40 -10.21 -14.78
CA VAL A 209 17.17 -9.97 -13.55
C VAL A 209 17.84 -8.60 -13.67
N ASN A 210 17.71 -7.80 -12.61
CA ASN A 210 18.42 -6.52 -12.48
C ASN A 210 19.36 -6.62 -11.26
N PRO A 211 20.67 -6.75 -11.46
CA PRO A 211 21.63 -6.90 -10.37
C PRO A 211 21.81 -5.63 -9.54
N ASP A 212 21.43 -4.48 -10.09
CA ASP A 212 21.63 -3.18 -9.44
C ASP A 212 20.45 -2.77 -8.54
N THR A 213 19.41 -3.61 -8.46
CA THR A 213 18.24 -3.33 -7.60
C THR A 213 18.39 -4.02 -6.24
N PRO A 214 18.34 -3.26 -5.12
CA PRO A 214 18.46 -3.85 -3.78
C PRO A 214 17.29 -4.81 -3.48
N THR A 215 17.62 -5.99 -2.98
CA THR A 215 16.63 -6.94 -2.44
C THR A 215 16.03 -6.39 -1.15
N VAL A 216 14.75 -6.60 -0.95
CA VAL A 216 14.01 -6.12 0.22
C VAL A 216 13.69 -7.28 1.15
N GLY A 217 14.22 -7.20 2.38
CA GLY A 217 13.91 -8.13 3.47
C GLY A 217 12.83 -7.56 4.42
N VAL A 218 12.51 -8.33 5.47
CA VAL A 218 11.49 -7.94 6.45
C VAL A 218 11.87 -6.64 7.18
N LEU A 219 13.14 -6.48 7.55
CA LEU A 219 13.60 -5.27 8.23
C LEU A 219 13.52 -4.03 7.33
N ASP A 220 13.82 -4.18 6.04
CA ASP A 220 13.67 -3.10 5.07
C ASP A 220 12.21 -2.68 4.93
N MET A 221 11.26 -3.64 4.92
CA MET A 221 9.82 -3.35 4.90
C MET A 221 9.38 -2.57 6.14
N ILE A 222 9.91 -2.92 7.32
CA ILE A 222 9.66 -2.18 8.56
C ILE A 222 10.20 -0.76 8.45
N GLU A 223 11.44 -0.58 8.01
CA GLU A 223 12.07 0.74 7.87
C GLU A 223 11.33 1.65 6.87
N MET A 224 10.87 1.07 5.76
CA MET A 224 10.14 1.82 4.72
C MET A 224 8.71 2.18 5.12
N PHE A 225 7.99 1.27 5.76
CA PHE A 225 6.53 1.35 5.88
C PHE A 225 5.98 1.43 7.30
N TRP A 226 6.77 1.21 8.33
CA TRP A 226 6.31 1.39 9.70
C TRP A 226 6.49 2.83 10.16
N VAL A 227 5.64 3.25 11.09
CA VAL A 227 5.58 4.62 11.59
C VAL A 227 5.98 4.65 13.06
N MET A 228 6.82 5.61 13.43
CA MET A 228 7.20 5.86 14.82
C MET A 228 6.21 6.80 15.49
N THR A 229 5.86 6.55 16.74
CA THR A 229 5.06 7.50 17.55
C THR A 229 5.84 8.78 17.80
N ASP A 230 5.15 9.94 17.73
CA ASP A 230 5.79 11.24 17.96
C ASP A 230 6.27 11.41 19.41
N LYS A 231 5.57 10.77 20.34
CA LYS A 231 5.85 10.83 21.79
C LYS A 231 5.99 9.43 22.37
N PRO A 232 6.85 9.25 23.36
CA PRO A 232 6.97 7.98 24.06
C PRO A 232 5.76 7.75 24.99
N SER A 233 5.37 6.49 25.14
CA SER A 233 4.37 6.02 26.10
C SER A 233 5.01 5.29 27.25
N THR A 234 4.39 5.30 28.44
CA THR A 234 4.88 4.64 29.64
C THR A 234 4.46 3.17 29.66
N TYR A 235 5.39 2.27 29.89
CA TYR A 235 5.12 0.85 30.11
C TYR A 235 4.66 0.64 31.56
N THR A 236 3.50 0.04 31.73
CA THR A 236 2.84 -0.17 33.04
C THR A 236 2.54 -1.66 33.27
N ASP A 237 2.00 -2.00 34.45
CA ASP A 237 1.50 -3.34 34.75
C ASP A 237 0.39 -3.81 33.81
N ASN A 238 -0.26 -2.87 33.12
CA ASN A 238 -1.30 -3.13 32.12
C ASN A 238 -0.74 -2.97 30.69
N GLY A 239 0.55 -3.15 30.50
CA GLY A 239 1.22 -3.01 29.21
C GLY A 239 1.48 -1.56 28.80
N LEU A 240 1.77 -1.39 27.51
CA LEU A 240 2.03 -0.12 26.85
C LEU A 240 0.83 0.30 26.00
N LYS A 241 0.29 1.50 26.27
CA LYS A 241 -0.83 2.05 25.50
C LYS A 241 -0.36 3.02 24.46
N ILE A 242 -0.84 2.86 23.22
CA ILE A 242 -0.62 3.81 22.13
C ILE A 242 -1.93 4.10 21.42
N THR A 243 -2.04 5.28 20.80
CA THR A 243 -3.19 5.66 19.99
C THR A 243 -2.83 5.68 18.53
N ILE A 244 -3.51 4.86 17.72
CA ILE A 244 -3.37 4.80 16.27
C ILE A 244 -4.72 5.19 15.64
N LYS A 245 -4.74 6.19 14.76
CA LYS A 245 -5.97 6.65 14.08
C LYS A 245 -7.17 6.84 15.03
N LYS A 246 -6.94 7.48 16.20
CA LYS A 246 -7.94 7.73 17.25
C LYS A 246 -8.45 6.48 17.99
N ARG A 247 -7.82 5.32 17.82
CA ARG A 247 -8.12 4.10 18.58
C ARG A 247 -6.98 3.79 19.52
N GLU A 248 -7.29 3.37 20.74
CA GLU A 248 -6.32 2.94 21.72
C GLU A 248 -6.01 1.45 21.53
N PHE A 249 -4.73 1.12 21.55
CA PHE A 249 -4.21 -0.23 21.51
C PHE A 249 -3.29 -0.41 22.69
N THR A 250 -3.32 -1.60 23.28
CA THR A 250 -2.44 -1.98 24.39
C THR A 250 -1.59 -3.14 23.96
N TYR A 251 -0.27 -3.04 24.23
CA TYR A 251 0.72 -4.04 23.87
C TYR A 251 1.50 -4.50 25.09
N GLU A 252 1.96 -5.74 25.05
CA GLU A 252 2.77 -6.36 26.07
C GLU A 252 3.96 -7.09 25.43
N VAL A 253 5.08 -7.18 26.16
CA VAL A 253 6.22 -7.98 25.73
C VAL A 253 6.03 -9.40 26.23
N TYR A 254 6.15 -10.36 25.31
CA TYR A 254 6.06 -11.78 25.59
C TYR A 254 7.44 -12.44 25.47
N GLU A 255 7.71 -13.41 26.34
CA GLU A 255 8.90 -14.26 26.27
C GLU A 255 8.76 -15.25 25.11
N VAL A 256 7.62 -15.92 25.06
CA VAL A 256 7.12 -16.73 23.93
C VAL A 256 5.64 -16.41 23.71
N PRO A 257 5.05 -16.71 22.54
CA PRO A 257 3.67 -16.39 22.28
C PRO A 257 2.71 -16.80 23.41
N GLY A 258 1.99 -15.82 23.97
CA GLY A 258 1.03 -16.01 25.04
C GLY A 258 1.65 -16.16 26.46
N VAL A 259 2.93 -15.95 26.65
CA VAL A 259 3.58 -15.94 27.96
C VAL A 259 4.23 -14.57 28.20
N PRO A 260 3.66 -13.72 29.07
CA PRO A 260 4.21 -12.41 29.38
C PRO A 260 5.66 -12.50 29.89
N ASP A 261 6.50 -11.57 29.45
CA ASP A 261 7.88 -11.44 29.94
C ASP A 261 7.89 -10.64 31.26
N HIS A 262 7.73 -11.33 32.38
CA HIS A 262 7.68 -10.73 33.72
C HIS A 262 9.00 -10.05 34.10
N GLU A 263 10.15 -10.57 33.63
CA GLU A 263 11.45 -9.94 33.87
C GLU A 263 11.54 -8.59 33.12
N PHE A 264 11.07 -8.56 31.88
CA PHE A 264 10.98 -7.31 31.12
C PHE A 264 10.08 -6.29 31.82
N LEU A 265 8.90 -6.72 32.30
CA LEU A 265 7.95 -5.87 33.03
C LEU A 265 8.63 -5.29 34.30
N ARG A 266 9.24 -6.10 35.14
CA ARG A 266 9.94 -5.67 36.36
C ARG A 266 11.01 -4.62 36.07
N LYS A 267 11.85 -4.86 35.05
CA LYS A 267 12.94 -3.95 34.67
C LYS A 267 12.46 -2.64 34.02
N ASN A 268 11.31 -2.65 33.37
CA ASN A 268 10.88 -1.56 32.49
C ASN A 268 9.60 -0.86 32.94
N ARG A 269 8.98 -1.29 34.04
CA ARG A 269 7.83 -0.61 34.64
C ARG A 269 8.13 0.86 34.92
N GLY A 270 7.23 1.74 34.48
CA GLY A 270 7.37 3.19 34.58
C GLY A 270 8.33 3.81 33.56
N GLN A 271 9.00 3.03 32.74
CA GLN A 271 9.88 3.55 31.68
C GLN A 271 9.11 3.92 30.43
N LYS A 272 9.66 4.87 29.65
CA LYS A 272 9.04 5.40 28.45
C LYS A 272 9.65 4.79 27.19
N PHE A 273 8.81 4.39 26.25
CA PHE A 273 9.17 3.84 24.95
C PHE A 273 8.53 4.60 23.80
N TYR A 274 9.32 4.85 22.77
CA TYR A 274 8.79 5.15 21.44
C TYR A 274 8.37 3.84 20.80
N THR A 275 7.29 3.86 20.05
CA THR A 275 6.73 2.66 19.41
C THR A 275 6.70 2.82 17.92
N MET A 276 7.29 1.86 17.20
CA MET A 276 7.21 1.73 15.76
C MET A 276 6.17 0.67 15.42
N TYR A 277 5.20 1.01 14.58
CA TYR A 277 4.06 0.18 14.26
C TYR A 277 3.70 0.24 12.77
N ASP A 278 3.07 -0.81 12.27
CA ASP A 278 2.46 -0.83 10.95
C ASP A 278 1.10 -0.13 10.98
N PRO A 279 0.84 0.90 10.14
CA PRO A 279 -0.46 1.59 10.11
C PRO A 279 -1.66 0.70 9.72
N TYR A 280 -1.40 -0.48 9.16
CA TYR A 280 -2.41 -1.40 8.62
C TYR A 280 -2.41 -2.78 9.27
N ASP A 281 -1.35 -3.13 10.01
CA ASP A 281 -1.24 -4.37 10.76
C ASP A 281 -0.80 -4.07 12.19
N HIS A 282 -1.70 -4.27 13.14
CA HIS A 282 -1.50 -3.99 14.55
C HIS A 282 -1.18 -5.23 15.37
N THR A 283 -0.81 -6.32 14.72
CA THR A 283 -0.49 -7.61 15.38
C THR A 283 0.83 -7.60 16.14
N SER A 284 1.71 -6.64 15.82
CA SER A 284 2.96 -6.44 16.57
C SER A 284 3.46 -5.01 16.45
N VAL A 285 4.25 -4.59 17.42
CA VAL A 285 4.95 -3.29 17.45
C VAL A 285 6.36 -3.46 17.94
N ARG A 286 7.23 -2.49 17.62
CA ARG A 286 8.62 -2.48 18.07
C ARG A 286 8.83 -1.35 19.07
N LEU A 287 9.42 -1.64 20.20
CA LEU A 287 9.72 -0.69 21.28
C LEU A 287 11.14 -0.17 21.15
N TYR A 288 11.29 1.14 21.29
CA TYR A 288 12.57 1.85 21.21
C TYR A 288 12.78 2.75 22.42
N LYS A 289 14.02 2.88 22.84
CA LYS A 289 14.47 3.88 23.83
C LYS A 289 15.53 4.79 23.22
N LYS A 290 15.58 6.04 23.68
CA LYS A 290 16.72 6.91 23.40
C LYS A 290 17.91 6.50 24.24
N ASP A 291 19.05 6.33 23.60
CA ASP A 291 20.33 6.14 24.28
C ASP A 291 20.89 7.49 24.82
N LYS A 292 22.08 7.46 25.41
CA LYS A 292 22.73 8.67 25.96
C LYS A 292 23.06 9.72 24.92
N ALA A 293 23.17 9.34 23.64
CA ALA A 293 23.37 10.26 22.50
C ALA A 293 22.06 10.80 21.94
N GLY A 294 20.90 10.34 22.45
CA GLY A 294 19.57 10.70 21.96
C GLY A 294 19.08 9.85 20.80
N GLU A 295 19.88 8.85 20.37
CA GLU A 295 19.54 7.95 19.28
C GLU A 295 18.54 6.88 19.73
N LEU A 296 17.58 6.55 18.85
CA LEU A 296 16.59 5.52 19.10
C LEU A 296 17.20 4.13 18.92
N ARG A 297 17.18 3.33 19.98
CA ARG A 297 17.64 1.94 19.97
C ARG A 297 16.48 0.99 20.17
N PHE A 298 16.42 -0.02 19.30
CA PHE A 298 15.46 -1.11 19.42
C PHE A 298 15.68 -1.88 20.73
N VAL A 299 14.59 -2.17 21.43
CA VAL A 299 14.62 -2.89 22.71
C VAL A 299 13.95 -4.25 22.58
N ARG A 300 12.69 -4.30 22.20
CA ARG A 300 11.90 -5.54 22.11
C ARG A 300 10.72 -5.35 21.15
N THR A 301 10.21 -6.47 20.64
CA THR A 301 8.89 -6.53 19.97
C THR A 301 7.82 -6.75 21.04
N ALA A 302 6.67 -6.12 20.87
CA ALA A 302 5.51 -6.31 21.73
C ALA A 302 4.29 -6.69 20.84
N GLU A 303 3.40 -7.49 21.42
CA GLU A 303 2.18 -7.99 20.78
C GLU A 303 0.96 -7.48 21.55
N PRO A 304 -0.26 -7.58 21.00
CA PRO A 304 -1.47 -7.14 21.69
C PRO A 304 -1.61 -7.78 23.06
N TYR A 305 -2.01 -6.94 24.03
CA TYR A 305 -2.26 -7.36 25.39
C TYR A 305 -3.38 -8.41 25.44
N ILE A 306 -3.18 -9.52 26.12
CA ILE A 306 -4.17 -10.58 26.25
C ILE A 306 -5.22 -10.16 27.25
N VAL A 307 -6.46 -10.03 26.80
CA VAL A 307 -7.63 -9.76 27.62
C VAL A 307 -8.36 -11.07 27.84
N ILE A 308 -8.59 -11.42 29.11
CA ILE A 308 -9.30 -12.63 29.52
C ILE A 308 -10.74 -12.30 29.94
N HIS A 309 -11.62 -13.26 29.75
CA HIS A 309 -12.99 -13.13 30.22
C HIS A 309 -13.06 -13.09 31.74
N ARG A 310 -13.79 -12.14 32.29
CA ARG A 310 -13.97 -11.99 33.74
C ARG A 310 -14.86 -13.11 34.33
N ASN A 311 -15.80 -13.61 33.52
CA ASN A 311 -16.72 -14.63 33.91
C ASN A 311 -16.11 -15.99 33.60
N ILE A 312 -16.01 -16.88 34.61
CA ILE A 312 -15.45 -18.23 34.52
C ILE A 312 -16.15 -19.06 33.47
N GLN A 313 -17.47 -18.89 33.30
CA GLN A 313 -18.26 -19.61 32.30
C GLN A 313 -17.84 -19.34 30.86
N GLU A 314 -17.30 -18.17 30.59
CA GLU A 314 -16.86 -17.73 29.26
C GLU A 314 -15.35 -17.93 29.04
N GLN A 315 -14.59 -18.27 30.12
CA GLN A 315 -13.16 -18.51 30.00
C GLN A 315 -12.87 -19.77 29.21
N THR A 316 -11.97 -19.64 28.24
CA THR A 316 -11.43 -20.78 27.49
C THR A 316 -10.35 -21.50 28.31
N GLU A 317 -10.00 -22.72 27.92
CA GLU A 317 -8.92 -23.49 28.55
C GLU A 317 -7.57 -22.77 28.44
N GLY A 318 -7.35 -22.08 27.33
CA GLY A 318 -6.17 -21.23 27.11
C GLY A 318 -6.09 -20.06 28.09
N GLU A 319 -7.22 -19.38 28.35
CA GLU A 319 -7.28 -18.29 29.33
C GLU A 319 -7.07 -18.77 30.77
N MET A 320 -7.63 -19.92 31.12
CA MET A 320 -7.37 -20.51 32.45
C MET A 320 -5.90 -20.90 32.64
N SER A 321 -5.24 -21.42 31.61
CA SER A 321 -3.82 -21.73 31.63
C SER A 321 -2.97 -20.46 31.72
N PHE A 322 -3.36 -19.38 31.06
CA PHE A 322 -2.73 -18.07 31.12
C PHE A 322 -2.84 -17.48 32.55
N ILE A 323 -4.01 -17.52 33.16
CA ILE A 323 -4.23 -17.04 34.53
C ILE A 323 -3.34 -17.79 35.51
N ARG A 324 -3.28 -19.13 35.44
CA ARG A 324 -2.43 -19.94 36.34
C ARG A 324 -0.97 -19.53 36.26
N ARG A 325 -0.42 -19.43 35.05
CA ARG A 325 0.97 -19.01 34.82
C ARG A 325 1.27 -17.61 35.39
N ASN A 326 0.34 -16.66 35.23
CA ASN A 326 0.50 -15.33 35.81
C ASN A 326 0.48 -15.33 37.34
N ILE A 327 -0.35 -16.16 37.94
CA ILE A 327 -0.41 -16.30 39.39
C ILE A 327 0.93 -16.93 39.92
N GLU A 328 1.41 -17.98 39.27
CA GLU A 328 2.68 -18.61 39.59
C GLU A 328 3.86 -17.61 39.53
N ALA A 329 3.97 -16.89 38.41
CA ALA A 329 5.01 -15.89 38.22
C ALA A 329 4.94 -14.72 39.22
N ASN A 330 3.75 -14.34 39.69
CA ASN A 330 3.59 -13.28 40.70
C ASN A 330 3.81 -13.78 42.14
N THR A 331 3.83 -15.10 42.38
CA THR A 331 4.10 -15.71 43.70
C THR A 331 5.56 -16.06 43.89
N GLU A 332 6.38 -16.10 42.87
CA GLU A 332 7.84 -16.32 42.94
C GLU A 332 8.62 -15.04 43.31
N ASP A 333 7.95 -13.90 43.47
CA ASP A 333 8.46 -12.60 43.94
C ASP A 333 8.24 -12.44 45.46
#